data_cf00c9c5bcd3673eaa273412922a1d79
#
_entry.id   cf00c9c5bcd3673eaa273412922a1d79
#
_cell.length_a   1.000
_cell.length_b   1.000
_cell.length_c   1.000
_cell.angle_alpha   90.00
_cell.angle_beta   90.00
_cell.angle_gamma   90.00
#
_symmetry.space_group_name_H-M   'P 1'
#
loop_
_entity.id
_entity.type
_entity.pdbx_description
1 polymer ?
#
loop_
_entity_poly.entity_id
_entity_poly.type
_entity_poly.pdbx_seq_one_letter_code
_entity_poly.pdbx_strand_id
1 'polypeptide(L)'
;MLWLKGWLETRFRLLFMLAFTAPLLFAMHSAGADATPSRVSGRVAGLVSHAIPFFIVFTCASLAGAGIATQTSFQASKGLHGSALFTLSMPVRRLRLLAVRAGIGWLETSAVIGVLCCEMWLAMPLQRTGVTPIEMFEQAATLIACSSAIYFLSVLLGTMLDDQWRLRGTVLASVGIWVLCTQLSLPAFADIAHGIGERSPIVAHTIPWNAMAFSLGLSAILFFAALEIAQRREY
;
A
#
# COMPACT_ATOMS: atom_id res chain seq x y z
N MET A 1 -21.84 -8.64 -9.33
CA MET A 1 -22.31 -8.35 -7.94
C MET A 1 -21.19 -8.39 -6.90
N LEU A 2 -20.25 -9.35 -6.90
CA LEU A 2 -19.15 -9.42 -5.89
C LEU A 2 -18.25 -8.17 -5.88
N TRP A 3 -17.90 -7.63 -7.04
CA TRP A 3 -17.10 -6.40 -7.17
C TRP A 3 -17.79 -5.19 -6.53
N LEU A 4 -19.09 -5.00 -6.82
CA LEU A 4 -19.85 -3.91 -6.22
C LEU A 4 -19.90 -4.01 -4.70
N LYS A 5 -20.10 -5.23 -4.17
CA LYS A 5 -20.10 -5.46 -2.72
C LYS A 5 -18.72 -5.18 -2.12
N GLY A 6 -17.65 -5.68 -2.73
CA GLY A 6 -16.28 -5.38 -2.28
C GLY A 6 -16.01 -3.87 -2.22
N TRP A 7 -16.36 -3.16 -3.29
CA TRP A 7 -16.27 -1.69 -3.35
C TRP A 7 -17.07 -0.98 -2.24
N LEU A 8 -18.32 -1.38 -1.99
CA LEU A 8 -19.15 -0.77 -0.94
C LEU A 8 -18.58 -0.98 0.47
N GLU A 9 -17.87 -2.08 0.69
CA GLU A 9 -17.22 -2.38 1.97
C GLU A 9 -15.93 -1.56 2.19
N THR A 10 -15.21 -1.20 1.13
CA THR A 10 -13.91 -0.52 1.20
C THR A 10 -13.98 0.99 0.97
N ARG A 11 -15.04 1.50 0.35
CA ARG A 11 -15.19 2.92 -0.05
C ARG A 11 -14.90 3.93 1.07
N PHE A 12 -15.33 3.65 2.31
CA PHE A 12 -15.08 4.57 3.42
C PHE A 12 -13.61 4.57 3.84
N ARG A 13 -12.95 3.41 3.77
CA ARG A 13 -11.49 3.30 4.03
C ARG A 13 -10.71 4.02 2.94
N LEU A 14 -11.13 3.86 1.68
CA LEU A 14 -10.53 4.59 0.55
C LEU A 14 -10.68 6.10 0.72
N LEU A 15 -11.90 6.59 1.00
CA LEU A 15 -12.15 8.02 1.22
C LEU A 15 -11.33 8.56 2.39
N PHE A 16 -11.19 7.79 3.47
CA PHE A 16 -10.35 8.15 4.60
C PHE A 16 -8.88 8.25 4.19
N MET A 17 -8.35 7.28 3.41
CA MET A 17 -6.97 7.32 2.92
C MET A 17 -6.73 8.50 1.98
N LEU A 18 -7.67 8.79 1.08
CA LEU A 18 -7.61 9.97 0.21
C LEU A 18 -7.63 11.28 1.01
N ALA A 19 -8.48 11.38 2.03
CA ALA A 19 -8.48 12.54 2.92
C ALA A 19 -7.17 12.69 3.69
N PHE A 20 -6.48 11.59 3.99
CA PHE A 20 -5.20 11.60 4.70
C PHE A 20 -4.03 12.04 3.81
N THR A 21 -4.17 12.08 2.49
CA THR A 21 -3.16 12.68 1.60
C THR A 21 -3.08 14.20 1.78
N ALA A 22 -4.20 14.89 2.07
CA ALA A 22 -4.25 16.33 2.20
C ALA A 22 -3.32 16.92 3.29
N PRO A 23 -3.30 16.43 4.55
CA PRO A 23 -2.33 16.90 5.55
C PRO A 23 -0.89 16.59 5.19
N LEU A 24 -0.63 15.48 4.49
CA LEU A 24 0.71 15.16 3.99
C LEU A 24 1.16 16.20 2.96
N LEU A 25 0.29 16.57 2.04
CA LEU A 25 0.54 17.61 1.04
C LEU A 25 0.73 18.99 1.68
N PHE A 26 -0.09 19.34 2.66
CA PHE A 26 0.06 20.60 3.39
C PHE A 26 1.43 20.68 4.08
N ALA A 27 1.87 19.59 4.72
CA ALA A 27 3.19 19.49 5.31
C ALA A 27 4.31 19.63 4.26
N MET A 28 4.13 19.03 3.08
CA MET A 28 5.07 19.14 1.97
C MET A 28 5.11 20.56 1.38
N HIS A 29 3.96 21.19 1.21
CA HIS A 29 3.86 22.55 0.69
C HIS A 29 4.48 23.57 1.66
N SER A 30 4.18 23.47 2.96
CA SER A 30 4.75 24.35 3.99
C SER A 30 6.27 24.18 4.11
N ALA A 31 6.79 22.96 3.97
CA ALA A 31 8.23 22.70 3.94
C ALA A 31 8.92 23.26 2.68
N GLY A 32 8.17 23.46 1.59
CA GLY A 32 8.69 23.98 0.32
C GLY A 32 8.64 25.52 0.20
N ALA A 33 7.75 26.18 0.94
CA ALA A 33 7.49 27.62 0.80
C ALA A 33 8.71 28.50 1.16
N ASP A 34 9.52 28.07 2.14
CA ASP A 34 10.68 28.87 2.67
C ASP A 34 12.02 28.45 2.08
N ALA A 35 12.04 27.63 1.03
CA ALA A 35 13.25 26.95 0.62
C ALA A 35 13.95 27.60 -0.56
N THR A 36 15.25 27.86 -0.39
CA THR A 36 16.18 28.07 -1.52
C THR A 36 16.30 26.80 -2.34
N PRO A 37 16.57 26.84 -3.66
CA PRO A 37 16.60 25.65 -4.52
C PRO A 37 17.39 24.46 -3.97
N SER A 38 18.53 24.72 -3.31
CA SER A 38 19.36 23.68 -2.69
C SER A 38 18.76 23.05 -1.41
N ARG A 39 17.95 23.82 -0.66
CA ARG A 39 17.27 23.33 0.57
C ARG A 39 15.96 22.61 0.27
N VAL A 40 15.27 22.96 -0.84
CA VAL A 40 14.08 22.26 -1.28
C VAL A 40 14.43 20.82 -1.62
N SER A 41 15.51 20.59 -2.34
CA SER A 41 15.96 19.26 -2.72
C SER A 41 16.17 18.35 -1.51
N GLY A 42 16.88 18.80 -0.46
CA GLY A 42 17.12 17.99 0.73
C GLY A 42 15.86 17.67 1.57
N ARG A 43 14.94 18.65 1.71
CA ARG A 43 13.68 18.43 2.45
C ARG A 43 12.71 17.54 1.69
N VAL A 44 12.58 17.72 0.38
CA VAL A 44 11.77 16.86 -0.48
C VAL A 44 12.32 15.43 -0.45
N ALA A 45 13.62 15.26 -0.60
CA ALA A 45 14.26 13.95 -0.49
C ALA A 45 13.98 13.30 0.89
N GLY A 46 14.06 14.04 2.00
CA GLY A 46 13.74 13.55 3.34
C GLY A 46 12.28 13.12 3.49
N LEU A 47 11.33 13.89 2.93
CA LEU A 47 9.92 13.51 2.97
C LEU A 47 9.64 12.27 2.10
N VAL A 48 10.22 12.20 0.91
CA VAL A 48 10.11 11.04 0.02
C VAL A 48 10.72 9.80 0.68
N SER A 49 11.86 9.94 1.36
CA SER A 49 12.56 8.81 1.98
C SER A 49 11.90 8.28 3.25
N HIS A 50 11.13 9.09 3.98
CA HIS A 50 10.57 8.70 5.27
C HIS A 50 9.05 8.76 5.35
N ALA A 51 8.42 9.87 4.93
CA ALA A 51 6.97 10.04 5.08
C ALA A 51 6.17 9.21 4.09
N ILE A 52 6.59 9.14 2.83
CA ILE A 52 5.90 8.38 1.80
C ILE A 52 5.91 6.87 2.10
N PRO A 53 7.05 6.23 2.43
CA PRO A 53 7.06 4.83 2.80
C PRO A 53 6.13 4.49 3.96
N PHE A 54 6.12 5.31 5.01
CA PHE A 54 5.22 5.13 6.14
C PHE A 54 3.74 5.22 5.73
N PHE A 55 3.40 6.24 4.93
CA PHE A 55 2.05 6.40 4.40
C PHE A 55 1.63 5.20 3.54
N ILE A 56 2.51 4.68 2.68
CA ILE A 56 2.26 3.51 1.83
C ILE A 56 2.01 2.27 2.68
N VAL A 57 2.85 1.99 3.69
CA VAL A 57 2.65 0.86 4.60
C VAL A 57 1.29 0.94 5.27
N PHE A 58 0.92 2.12 5.78
CA PHE A 58 -0.36 2.34 6.43
C PHE A 58 -1.55 2.17 5.47
N THR A 59 -1.42 2.68 4.23
CA THR A 59 -2.42 2.53 3.17
C THR A 59 -2.61 1.07 2.79
N CYS A 60 -1.52 0.34 2.54
CA CYS A 60 -1.56 -1.10 2.24
C CYS A 60 -2.23 -1.88 3.38
N ALA A 61 -1.84 -1.61 4.63
CA ALA A 61 -2.40 -2.28 5.79
C ALA A 61 -3.90 -1.99 5.98
N SER A 62 -4.36 -0.78 5.65
CA SER A 62 -5.75 -0.35 5.82
C SER A 62 -6.67 -0.86 4.70
N LEU A 63 -6.19 -0.82 3.45
CA LEU A 63 -6.97 -1.19 2.26
C LEU A 63 -6.87 -2.67 1.91
N ALA A 64 -5.85 -3.40 2.39
CA ALA A 64 -5.81 -4.84 2.25
C ALA A 64 -7.09 -5.43 2.84
N GLY A 65 -7.99 -5.82 1.97
CA GLY A 65 -9.38 -6.14 2.30
C GLY A 65 -9.51 -7.02 3.53
N ALA A 66 -10.51 -6.76 4.36
CA ALA A 66 -10.81 -7.61 5.50
C ALA A 66 -10.94 -9.05 5.02
N GLY A 67 -10.05 -9.92 5.46
CA GLY A 67 -10.15 -11.35 5.18
C GLY A 67 -11.47 -11.91 5.71
N ILE A 68 -11.84 -13.09 5.27
CA ILE A 68 -13.07 -13.75 5.74
C ILE A 68 -13.04 -13.88 7.28
N ALA A 69 -11.86 -14.12 7.86
CA ALA A 69 -11.66 -14.24 9.31
C ALA A 69 -11.84 -12.92 10.07
N THR A 70 -11.63 -11.77 9.45
CA THR A 70 -11.69 -10.47 10.14
C THR A 70 -13.09 -9.95 10.34
N GLN A 71 -14.10 -10.54 9.70
CA GLN A 71 -15.48 -10.09 9.77
C GLN A 71 -16.23 -10.63 11.01
N THR A 72 -15.67 -11.60 11.73
CA THR A 72 -16.33 -12.25 12.85
C THR A 72 -16.08 -11.59 14.21
N SER A 73 -15.02 -10.79 14.36
CA SER A 73 -14.55 -10.32 15.67
C SER A 73 -15.10 -8.96 16.14
N PHE A 74 -15.74 -8.16 15.29
CA PHE A 74 -16.22 -6.82 15.67
C PHE A 74 -17.72 -6.81 16.00
N GLN A 75 -18.06 -7.03 17.26
CA GLN A 75 -19.46 -7.01 17.75
C GLN A 75 -20.18 -5.66 17.54
N ALA A 76 -19.44 -4.56 17.41
CA ALA A 76 -20.00 -3.22 17.19
C ALA A 76 -20.61 -3.03 15.79
N SER A 77 -20.28 -3.88 14.82
CA SER A 77 -20.73 -3.78 13.43
C SER A 77 -21.79 -4.84 13.08
N LYS A 78 -22.76 -5.08 13.95
CA LYS A 78 -23.80 -6.11 13.74
C LYS A 78 -24.50 -6.05 12.38
N GLY A 79 -24.60 -4.87 11.75
CA GLY A 79 -25.17 -4.71 10.40
C GLY A 79 -24.28 -5.23 9.27
N LEU A 80 -22.94 -5.25 9.44
CA LEU A 80 -21.99 -5.75 8.44
C LEU A 80 -21.77 -7.27 8.56
N HIS A 81 -21.98 -7.86 9.74
CA HIS A 81 -21.84 -9.30 9.96
C HIS A 81 -22.90 -10.13 9.23
N GLY A 82 -24.12 -9.64 9.09
CA GLY A 82 -25.13 -10.26 8.25
C GLY A 82 -24.68 -10.44 6.81
N SER A 83 -23.82 -9.53 6.31
CA SER A 83 -23.27 -9.61 4.97
C SER A 83 -22.20 -10.70 4.79
N ALA A 84 -21.43 -11.02 5.84
CA ALA A 84 -20.42 -12.08 5.77
C ALA A 84 -21.05 -13.47 5.79
N LEU A 85 -21.98 -13.70 6.70
CA LEU A 85 -22.75 -14.94 6.74
C LEU A 85 -23.54 -15.16 5.44
N PHE A 86 -24.16 -14.10 4.92
CA PHE A 86 -24.82 -14.12 3.61
C PHE A 86 -23.85 -14.45 2.48
N THR A 87 -22.62 -13.90 2.50
CA THR A 87 -21.63 -14.16 1.46
C THR A 87 -21.09 -15.60 1.53
N LEU A 88 -20.95 -16.13 2.75
CA LEU A 88 -20.55 -17.53 2.98
C LEU A 88 -21.65 -18.53 2.62
N SER A 89 -22.93 -18.13 2.71
CA SER A 89 -24.07 -18.93 2.26
C SER A 89 -24.27 -18.95 0.74
N MET A 90 -23.64 -18.02 -0.01
CA MET A 90 -23.71 -18.03 -1.46
C MET A 90 -22.85 -19.18 -2.03
N PRO A 91 -23.26 -19.82 -3.12
CA PRO A 91 -22.50 -20.91 -3.79
C PRO A 91 -21.31 -20.32 -4.57
N VAL A 92 -20.47 -19.52 -3.93
CA VAL A 92 -19.29 -18.89 -4.52
C VAL A 92 -18.03 -19.51 -3.91
N ARG A 93 -17.11 -19.95 -4.76
CA ARG A 93 -15.83 -20.50 -4.31
C ARG A 93 -15.08 -19.43 -3.48
N ARG A 94 -14.62 -19.81 -2.29
CA ARG A 94 -13.87 -18.93 -1.37
C ARG A 94 -12.68 -18.24 -2.05
N LEU A 95 -11.98 -18.97 -2.93
CA LEU A 95 -10.89 -18.41 -3.74
C LEU A 95 -11.32 -17.21 -4.57
N ARG A 96 -12.48 -17.32 -5.25
CA ARG A 96 -13.00 -16.21 -6.06
C ARG A 96 -13.34 -15.00 -5.18
N LEU A 97 -13.88 -15.25 -3.99
CA LEU A 97 -14.20 -14.17 -3.06
C LEU A 97 -12.94 -13.44 -2.59
N LEU A 98 -11.90 -14.20 -2.17
CA LEU A 98 -10.62 -13.62 -1.74
C LEU A 98 -9.91 -12.91 -2.89
N ALA A 99 -9.87 -13.52 -4.08
CA ALA A 99 -9.22 -12.91 -5.25
C ALA A 99 -9.88 -11.59 -5.66
N VAL A 100 -11.22 -11.52 -5.67
CA VAL A 100 -11.96 -10.30 -5.99
C VAL A 100 -11.68 -9.21 -4.93
N ARG A 101 -11.69 -9.55 -3.66
CA ARG A 101 -11.42 -8.61 -2.57
C ARG A 101 -9.98 -8.09 -2.60
N ALA A 102 -9.03 -9.00 -2.75
CA ALA A 102 -7.62 -8.62 -2.88
C ALA A 102 -7.38 -7.75 -4.12
N GLY A 103 -8.02 -8.08 -5.24
CA GLY A 103 -7.93 -7.28 -6.48
C GLY A 103 -8.50 -5.87 -6.32
N ILE A 104 -9.67 -5.72 -5.70
CA ILE A 104 -10.27 -4.39 -5.44
C ILE A 104 -9.36 -3.56 -4.54
N GLY A 105 -8.93 -4.09 -3.40
CA GLY A 105 -8.09 -3.34 -2.47
C GLY A 105 -6.71 -3.00 -3.06
N TRP A 106 -6.16 -3.85 -3.94
CA TRP A 106 -4.93 -3.52 -4.67
C TRP A 106 -5.15 -2.37 -5.65
N LEU A 107 -6.27 -2.35 -6.38
CA LEU A 107 -6.64 -1.25 -7.27
C LEU A 107 -6.88 0.05 -6.48
N GLU A 108 -7.52 -0.02 -5.33
CA GLU A 108 -7.73 1.12 -4.44
C GLU A 108 -6.40 1.68 -3.91
N THR A 109 -5.48 0.80 -3.47
CA THR A 109 -4.14 1.19 -3.05
C THR A 109 -3.38 1.88 -4.19
N SER A 110 -3.45 1.32 -5.41
CA SER A 110 -2.83 1.90 -6.59
C SER A 110 -3.43 3.27 -6.94
N ALA A 111 -4.75 3.43 -6.79
CA ALA A 111 -5.43 4.70 -7.00
C ALA A 111 -4.99 5.76 -5.98
N VAL A 112 -4.87 5.41 -4.69
CA VAL A 112 -4.37 6.32 -3.63
C VAL A 112 -2.93 6.76 -3.93
N ILE A 113 -2.06 5.85 -4.34
CA ILE A 113 -0.67 6.17 -4.71
C ILE A 113 -0.65 7.08 -5.95
N GLY A 114 -1.47 6.78 -6.96
CA GLY A 114 -1.60 7.62 -8.15
C GLY A 114 -2.08 9.04 -7.82
N VAL A 115 -3.10 9.17 -6.98
CA VAL A 115 -3.59 10.47 -6.50
C VAL A 115 -2.50 11.20 -5.72
N LEU A 116 -1.80 10.54 -4.79
CA LEU A 116 -0.70 11.13 -4.06
C LEU A 116 0.39 11.69 -4.98
N CYS A 117 0.79 10.93 -6.01
CA CYS A 117 1.78 11.40 -6.99
C CYS A 117 1.26 12.58 -7.82
N CYS A 118 -0.02 12.56 -8.25
CA CYS A 118 -0.64 13.70 -8.94
C CYS A 118 -0.68 14.93 -8.05
N GLU A 119 -1.07 14.78 -6.80
CA GLU A 119 -1.11 15.87 -5.83
C GLU A 119 0.28 16.43 -5.53
N MET A 120 1.28 15.56 -5.39
CA MET A 120 2.68 15.98 -5.25
C MET A 120 3.13 16.81 -6.44
N TRP A 121 2.77 16.39 -7.66
CA TRP A 121 3.07 17.13 -8.88
C TRP A 121 2.42 18.52 -8.92
N LEU A 122 1.17 18.61 -8.50
CA LEU A 122 0.40 19.87 -8.52
C LEU A 122 0.77 20.81 -7.37
N ALA A 123 0.98 20.27 -6.18
CA ALA A 123 1.18 21.07 -4.96
C ALA A 123 2.63 21.49 -4.74
N MET A 124 3.57 20.69 -5.22
CA MET A 124 4.98 21.07 -5.12
C MET A 124 5.41 21.89 -6.33
N PRO A 125 6.27 22.88 -6.14
CA PRO A 125 6.96 23.54 -7.25
C PRO A 125 8.03 22.61 -7.84
N LEU A 126 7.68 21.35 -8.10
CA LEU A 126 8.57 20.34 -8.69
C LEU A 126 9.08 20.76 -10.06
N GLN A 127 8.31 21.58 -10.77
CA GLN A 127 8.76 22.25 -12.01
C GLN A 127 10.02 23.11 -11.78
N ARG A 128 10.20 23.66 -10.56
CA ARG A 128 11.42 24.41 -10.19
C ARG A 128 12.60 23.51 -9.84
N THR A 129 12.32 22.23 -9.52
CA THR A 129 13.36 21.23 -9.18
C THR A 129 13.78 20.40 -10.40
N GLY A 130 13.20 20.65 -11.58
CA GLY A 130 13.53 19.94 -12.82
C GLY A 130 12.90 18.56 -12.98
N VAL A 131 12.01 18.14 -12.04
CA VAL A 131 11.29 16.85 -12.13
C VAL A 131 10.29 16.90 -13.29
N THR A 132 10.36 15.95 -14.18
CA THR A 132 9.47 15.85 -15.35
C THR A 132 8.18 15.07 -15.02
N PRO A 133 7.08 15.27 -15.80
CA PRO A 133 5.86 14.44 -15.64
C PRO A 133 6.13 12.94 -15.84
N ILE A 134 7.12 12.60 -16.66
CA ILE A 134 7.52 11.20 -16.93
C ILE A 134 8.13 10.60 -15.66
N GLU A 135 9.03 11.30 -14.97
CA GLU A 135 9.62 10.85 -13.70
C GLU A 135 8.54 10.67 -12.61
N MET A 136 7.50 11.51 -12.61
CA MET A 136 6.37 11.33 -11.68
C MET A 136 5.55 10.07 -11.99
N PHE A 137 5.35 9.76 -13.26
CA PHE A 137 4.71 8.52 -13.68
C PHE A 137 5.56 7.29 -13.30
N GLU A 138 6.86 7.35 -13.54
CA GLU A 138 7.82 6.32 -13.14
C GLU A 138 7.85 6.14 -11.62
N GLN A 139 7.76 7.24 -10.87
CA GLN A 139 7.62 7.23 -9.41
C GLN A 139 6.35 6.48 -8.99
N ALA A 140 5.20 6.82 -9.57
CA ALA A 140 3.93 6.16 -9.26
C ALA A 140 4.00 4.65 -9.57
N ALA A 141 4.52 4.29 -10.74
CA ALA A 141 4.69 2.89 -11.14
C ALA A 141 5.62 2.12 -10.18
N THR A 142 6.73 2.73 -9.77
CA THR A 142 7.68 2.16 -8.80
C THR A 142 7.02 1.96 -7.44
N LEU A 143 6.31 2.96 -6.93
CA LEU A 143 5.62 2.88 -5.65
C LEU A 143 4.53 1.80 -5.66
N ILE A 144 3.74 1.69 -6.73
CA ILE A 144 2.71 0.66 -6.89
C ILE A 144 3.36 -0.74 -6.94
N ALA A 145 4.40 -0.91 -7.73
CA ALA A 145 5.08 -2.20 -7.85
C ALA A 145 5.74 -2.62 -6.52
N CYS A 146 6.48 -1.73 -5.88
CA CYS A 146 7.18 -2.03 -4.63
C CYS A 146 6.21 -2.20 -3.43
N SER A 147 5.12 -1.44 -3.38
CA SER A 147 4.11 -1.57 -2.33
C SER A 147 3.27 -2.84 -2.43
N SER A 148 3.22 -3.46 -3.62
CA SER A 148 2.45 -4.70 -3.84
C SER A 148 2.84 -5.82 -2.88
N ALA A 149 4.15 -6.00 -2.57
CA ALA A 149 4.60 -7.00 -1.61
C ALA A 149 4.05 -6.74 -0.20
N ILE A 150 4.05 -5.48 0.24
CA ILE A 150 3.49 -5.07 1.55
C ILE A 150 1.97 -5.30 1.57
N TYR A 151 1.30 -4.95 0.47
CA TYR A 151 -0.13 -5.15 0.32
C TYR A 151 -0.50 -6.64 0.43
N PHE A 152 0.14 -7.51 -0.34
CA PHE A 152 -0.17 -8.94 -0.32
C PHE A 152 0.31 -9.64 0.96
N LEU A 153 1.33 -9.13 1.64
CA LEU A 153 1.65 -9.52 3.01
C LEU A 153 0.49 -9.21 3.97
N SER A 154 -0.10 -8.03 3.86
CA SER A 154 -1.28 -7.66 4.65
C SER A 154 -2.50 -8.53 4.34
N VAL A 155 -2.70 -8.90 3.07
CA VAL A 155 -3.75 -9.86 2.66
C VAL A 155 -3.50 -11.22 3.31
N LEU A 156 -2.26 -11.74 3.26
CA LEU A 156 -1.88 -13.00 3.88
C LEU A 156 -2.13 -12.98 5.39
N LEU A 157 -1.67 -11.95 6.08
CA LEU A 157 -1.93 -11.77 7.51
C LEU A 157 -3.43 -11.66 7.82
N GLY A 158 -4.20 -11.03 6.94
CA GLY A 158 -5.66 -10.94 7.04
C GLY A 158 -6.38 -12.28 6.90
N THR A 159 -5.76 -13.29 6.28
CA THR A 159 -6.29 -14.66 6.27
C THR A 159 -5.98 -15.43 7.56
N MET A 160 -4.98 -14.99 8.32
CA MET A 160 -4.50 -15.68 9.52
C MET A 160 -4.92 -15.01 10.83
N LEU A 161 -5.01 -13.69 10.85
CA LEU A 161 -5.18 -12.86 12.03
C LEU A 161 -6.47 -12.04 11.97
N ASP A 162 -6.96 -11.63 13.14
CA ASP A 162 -8.05 -10.68 13.25
C ASP A 162 -7.65 -9.27 12.75
N ASP A 163 -8.63 -8.43 12.44
CA ASP A 163 -8.40 -7.13 11.78
C ASP A 163 -7.43 -6.23 12.57
N GLN A 164 -7.54 -6.19 13.89
CA GLN A 164 -6.62 -5.41 14.73
C GLN A 164 -5.18 -5.92 14.70
N TRP A 165 -5.03 -7.25 14.77
CA TRP A 165 -3.72 -7.90 14.72
C TRP A 165 -3.12 -7.87 13.33
N ARG A 166 -3.94 -7.91 12.28
CA ARG A 166 -3.51 -7.73 10.89
C ARG A 166 -2.84 -6.38 10.68
N LEU A 167 -3.50 -5.28 11.10
CA LEU A 167 -2.93 -3.94 10.97
C LEU A 167 -1.58 -3.82 11.69
N ARG A 168 -1.57 -4.23 12.97
CA ARG A 168 -0.34 -4.21 13.79
C ARG A 168 0.76 -5.11 13.20
N GLY A 169 0.40 -6.32 12.80
CA GLY A 169 1.31 -7.29 12.22
C GLY A 169 1.91 -6.80 10.90
N THR A 170 1.11 -6.16 10.03
CA THR A 170 1.61 -5.59 8.79
C THR A 170 2.59 -4.46 9.04
N VAL A 171 2.27 -3.54 9.95
CA VAL A 171 3.15 -2.42 10.31
C VAL A 171 4.45 -2.95 10.93
N LEU A 172 4.36 -3.87 11.91
CA LEU A 172 5.54 -4.45 12.55
C LEU A 172 6.43 -5.23 11.56
N ALA A 173 5.82 -6.05 10.70
CA ALA A 173 6.56 -6.79 9.68
C ALA A 173 7.23 -5.84 8.67
N SER A 174 6.55 -4.78 8.23
CA SER A 174 7.12 -3.80 7.30
C SER A 174 8.27 -3.01 7.94
N VAL A 175 8.13 -2.60 9.20
CA VAL A 175 9.22 -1.95 9.95
C VAL A 175 10.37 -2.94 10.16
N GLY A 176 10.07 -4.18 10.51
CA GLY A 176 11.09 -5.24 10.64
C GLY A 176 11.86 -5.46 9.33
N ILE A 177 11.16 -5.55 8.20
CA ILE A 177 11.78 -5.66 6.87
C ILE A 177 12.65 -4.44 6.59
N TRP A 178 12.17 -3.23 6.88
CA TRP A 178 12.96 -2.00 6.72
C TRP A 178 14.24 -2.05 7.53
N VAL A 179 14.15 -2.36 8.82
CA VAL A 179 15.33 -2.48 9.70
C VAL A 179 16.29 -3.54 9.18
N LEU A 180 15.80 -4.69 8.75
CA LEU A 180 16.62 -5.73 8.15
C LEU A 180 17.31 -5.26 6.87
N CYS A 181 16.59 -4.58 5.98
CA CYS A 181 17.15 -4.03 4.75
C CYS A 181 18.29 -3.04 5.04
N THR A 182 18.10 -2.15 6.03
CA THR A 182 19.11 -1.15 6.39
C THR A 182 20.31 -1.72 7.12
N GLN A 183 20.12 -2.74 7.97
CA GLN A 183 21.19 -3.32 8.78
C GLN A 183 21.99 -4.42 8.05
N LEU A 184 21.34 -5.21 7.20
CA LEU A 184 21.97 -6.37 6.53
C LEU A 184 22.53 -6.05 5.15
N SER A 185 22.45 -4.77 4.70
CA SER A 185 22.92 -4.37 3.35
C SER A 185 22.44 -5.34 2.27
N LEU A 186 21.13 -5.59 2.22
CA LEU A 186 20.55 -6.53 1.28
C LEU A 186 20.94 -6.18 -0.16
N PRO A 187 21.10 -7.17 -1.02
CA PRO A 187 21.42 -6.93 -2.42
C PRO A 187 20.33 -6.07 -3.07
N ALA A 188 20.73 -5.20 -3.99
CA ALA A 188 19.86 -4.18 -4.60
C ALA A 188 18.55 -4.71 -5.21
N PHE A 189 18.51 -6.00 -5.59
CA PHE A 189 17.29 -6.61 -6.13
C PHE A 189 16.24 -6.94 -5.06
N ALA A 190 16.66 -7.15 -3.80
CA ALA A 190 15.74 -7.44 -2.69
C ALA A 190 15.40 -6.20 -1.87
N ASP A 191 15.90 -5.05 -2.25
CA ASP A 191 15.81 -3.81 -1.49
C ASP A 191 14.56 -2.99 -1.82
N ILE A 192 13.40 -3.55 -1.48
CA ILE A 192 12.10 -2.90 -1.70
C ILE A 192 11.99 -1.59 -0.91
N ALA A 193 12.54 -1.54 0.30
CA ALA A 193 12.45 -0.39 1.17
C ALA A 193 13.15 0.84 0.58
N HIS A 194 14.37 0.68 0.05
CA HIS A 194 15.08 1.74 -0.64
C HIS A 194 14.46 2.08 -2.00
N GLY A 195 13.82 1.11 -2.68
CA GLY A 195 13.08 1.36 -3.92
C GLY A 195 11.88 2.28 -3.71
N ILE A 196 11.21 2.20 -2.55
CA ILE A 196 10.11 3.11 -2.18
C ILE A 196 10.63 4.48 -1.74
N GLY A 197 11.82 4.56 -1.14
CA GLY A 197 12.41 5.77 -0.56
C GLY A 197 13.57 6.35 -1.37
N GLU A 198 14.79 6.07 -0.92
CA GLU A 198 16.02 6.73 -1.41
C GLU A 198 16.37 6.45 -2.86
N ARG A 199 16.01 5.27 -3.38
CA ARG A 199 16.23 4.88 -4.79
C ARG A 199 15.00 5.08 -5.67
N SER A 200 14.05 5.87 -5.20
CA SER A 200 12.89 6.21 -6.01
C SER A 200 13.28 7.10 -7.20
N PRO A 201 12.56 7.04 -8.32
CA PRO A 201 12.90 7.78 -9.54
C PRO A 201 13.09 9.29 -9.33
N ILE A 202 12.32 9.92 -8.46
CA ILE A 202 12.45 11.36 -8.15
C ILE A 202 13.78 11.68 -7.44
N VAL A 203 14.30 10.76 -6.63
CA VAL A 203 15.53 10.98 -5.84
C VAL A 203 16.77 10.52 -6.58
N ALA A 204 16.71 9.34 -7.16
CA ALA A 204 17.85 8.69 -7.81
C ALA A 204 17.93 8.91 -9.33
N HIS A 205 16.89 9.49 -9.96
CA HIS A 205 16.74 9.66 -11.41
C HIS A 205 16.92 8.34 -12.19
N THR A 206 16.63 7.20 -11.56
CA THR A 206 16.75 5.85 -12.13
C THR A 206 15.61 4.97 -11.66
N ILE A 207 15.10 4.10 -12.54
CA ILE A 207 14.04 3.15 -12.18
C ILE A 207 14.66 1.91 -11.55
N PRO A 208 14.24 1.51 -10.33
CA PRO A 208 14.76 0.33 -9.65
C PRO A 208 14.08 -0.97 -10.15
N TRP A 209 14.30 -1.34 -11.42
CA TRP A 209 13.65 -2.49 -12.06
C TRP A 209 13.76 -3.80 -11.27
N ASN A 210 14.94 -4.05 -10.67
CA ASN A 210 15.19 -5.27 -9.91
C ASN A 210 14.32 -5.33 -8.65
N ALA A 211 14.20 -4.22 -7.91
CA ALA A 211 13.35 -4.14 -6.73
C ALA A 211 11.87 -4.29 -7.08
N MET A 212 11.43 -3.69 -8.19
CA MET A 212 10.07 -3.82 -8.70
C MET A 212 9.75 -5.28 -9.08
N ALA A 213 10.61 -5.92 -9.87
CA ALA A 213 10.43 -7.31 -10.28
C ALA A 213 10.42 -8.27 -9.09
N PHE A 214 11.33 -8.08 -8.14
CA PHE A 214 11.38 -8.85 -6.90
C PHE A 214 10.10 -8.68 -6.07
N SER A 215 9.64 -7.43 -5.89
CA SER A 215 8.42 -7.14 -5.16
C SER A 215 7.18 -7.79 -5.80
N LEU A 216 7.06 -7.72 -7.13
CA LEU A 216 5.95 -8.35 -7.86
C LEU A 216 6.01 -9.88 -7.75
N GLY A 217 7.20 -10.48 -7.85
CA GLY A 217 7.39 -11.92 -7.65
C GLY A 217 7.00 -12.36 -6.23
N LEU A 218 7.46 -11.62 -5.22
CA LEU A 218 7.10 -11.86 -3.83
C LEU A 218 5.59 -11.68 -3.60
N SER A 219 4.98 -10.68 -4.22
CA SER A 219 3.52 -10.44 -4.17
C SER A 219 2.74 -11.65 -4.67
N ALA A 220 3.16 -12.22 -5.78
CA ALA A 220 2.52 -13.42 -6.33
C ALA A 220 2.63 -14.60 -5.36
N ILE A 221 3.80 -14.84 -4.78
CA ILE A 221 4.01 -15.91 -3.78
C ILE A 221 3.10 -15.71 -2.57
N LEU A 222 3.06 -14.49 -2.01
CA LEU A 222 2.23 -14.15 -0.85
C LEU A 222 0.73 -14.31 -1.16
N PHE A 223 0.30 -13.92 -2.36
CA PHE A 223 -1.08 -14.08 -2.80
C PHE A 223 -1.47 -15.56 -2.92
N PHE A 224 -0.63 -16.40 -3.56
CA PHE A 224 -0.90 -17.82 -3.66
C PHE A 224 -0.89 -18.50 -2.28
N ALA A 225 0.01 -18.12 -1.38
CA ALA A 225 0.00 -18.61 0.01
C ALA A 225 -1.30 -18.21 0.73
N ALA A 226 -1.79 -16.98 0.55
CA ALA A 226 -3.06 -16.53 1.12
C ALA A 226 -4.25 -17.34 0.57
N LEU A 227 -4.25 -17.65 -0.74
CA LEU A 227 -5.28 -18.48 -1.35
C LEU A 227 -5.27 -19.90 -0.78
N GLU A 228 -4.11 -20.50 -0.62
CA GLU A 228 -3.95 -21.87 -0.09
C GLU A 228 -4.43 -21.95 1.38
N ILE A 229 -4.05 -20.98 2.20
CA ILE A 229 -4.49 -20.91 3.60
C ILE A 229 -6.02 -20.74 3.67
N ALA A 230 -6.59 -19.88 2.82
CA ALA A 230 -8.04 -19.66 2.78
C ALA A 230 -8.83 -20.89 2.34
N GLN A 231 -8.21 -21.77 1.54
CA GLN A 231 -8.84 -23.07 1.16
C GLN A 231 -8.86 -24.05 2.32
N ARG A 232 -7.76 -24.13 3.08
CA ARG A 232 -7.60 -25.13 4.15
C ARG A 232 -8.33 -24.77 5.44
N ARG A 233 -8.69 -23.50 5.62
CA ARG A 233 -9.46 -23.09 6.80
C ARG A 233 -10.90 -23.57 6.69
N GLU A 234 -11.30 -24.40 7.65
CA GLU A 234 -12.68 -24.69 7.98
C GLU A 234 -13.21 -23.58 8.89
N TYR A 235 -14.29 -22.92 8.47
CA TYR A 235 -14.98 -21.88 9.22
C TYR A 235 -16.30 -22.42 9.76
#